data_1bae19192d2b15a8125534c163f405f4
#
_entry.id   1bae19192d2b15a8125534c163f405f4
#
_cell.length_a   1.000
_cell.length_b   1.000
_cell.length_c   1.000
_cell.angle_alpha   90.00
_cell.angle_beta   90.00
_cell.angle_gamma   90.00
#
_symmetry.space_group_name_H-M   'P 1'
#
loop_
_entity.id
_entity.type
_entity.pdbx_description
1 polymer ?
#
loop_
_entity_poly.entity_id
_entity_poly.type
_entity_poly.pdbx_seq_one_letter_code
_entity_poly.pdbx_strand_id
1 'polypeptide(L)'
;MGCKIKLKNAFKGYTFDQDKIVSPEETVGHFKNRLKTVNLDILEETVRIDNGRLDIPVYFSVCGRDALEIIGTKKQMGKGGTPSQSEASAVMELAERFSFFSFWKNPANFRLDTYKNVKGEALSFEAIAKSVHDESGELDKAREIFENLPLKWTSGCNLTKDREILIPFDWFFAINEFNGPSAGNCVEEAMSQGICELVERHTSSIISREKINVPAIDLDTVTDALTRELIGKYKNAGIQLFASDFSLNTGIPSVGALAYDPTTF
;
A
#
# COMPACT_ATOMS: atom_id res chain seq x y z
N MET A 1 -7.81 -10.65 24.85
CA MET A 1 -8.26 -11.69 23.90
C MET A 1 -7.15 -11.91 22.88
N GLY A 2 -6.98 -13.16 22.35
CA GLY A 2 -6.04 -13.41 21.25
C GLY A 2 -6.54 -12.79 19.96
N CYS A 3 -5.63 -12.60 18.97
CA CYS A 3 -5.97 -12.06 17.66
C CYS A 3 -7.05 -12.90 16.95
N LYS A 4 -8.01 -12.23 16.33
CA LYS A 4 -9.00 -12.87 15.44
C LYS A 4 -8.37 -13.35 14.14
N ILE A 5 -7.30 -12.68 13.68
CA ILE A 5 -6.57 -13.06 12.47
C ILE A 5 -5.66 -14.23 12.79
N LYS A 6 -5.83 -15.34 12.07
CA LYS A 6 -4.95 -16.50 12.13
C LYS A 6 -4.27 -16.66 10.77
N LEU A 7 -2.96 -16.42 10.77
CA LEU A 7 -2.15 -16.57 9.56
C LEU A 7 -1.86 -18.04 9.27
N LYS A 8 -1.78 -18.36 8.00
CA LYS A 8 -1.44 -19.67 7.48
C LYS A 8 -0.44 -19.56 6.34
N ASN A 9 0.16 -20.67 5.94
CA ASN A 9 1.05 -20.67 4.79
C ASN A 9 0.26 -20.31 3.53
N ALA A 10 0.77 -19.34 2.76
CA ALA A 10 0.28 -18.95 1.46
C ALA A 10 1.40 -19.23 0.44
N PHE A 11 1.23 -20.30 -0.35
CA PHE A 11 2.22 -20.68 -1.36
C PHE A 11 1.99 -19.90 -2.64
N LYS A 12 3.10 -19.40 -3.22
CA LYS A 12 3.08 -18.69 -4.50
C LYS A 12 2.79 -19.68 -5.63
N GLY A 13 1.67 -19.50 -6.31
CA GLY A 13 1.27 -20.28 -7.48
C GLY A 13 1.62 -19.61 -8.80
N TYR A 14 1.91 -18.31 -8.76
CA TYR A 14 2.26 -17.47 -9.91
C TYR A 14 3.50 -16.64 -9.59
N THR A 15 4.55 -16.73 -10.41
CA THR A 15 5.86 -16.11 -10.14
C THR A 15 6.48 -15.47 -11.41
N PHE A 16 5.68 -15.23 -12.45
CA PHE A 16 6.22 -14.75 -13.73
C PHE A 16 6.62 -13.27 -13.66
N ASP A 17 5.73 -12.40 -13.22
CA ASP A 17 5.92 -10.96 -13.13
C ASP A 17 5.72 -10.42 -11.70
N GLN A 18 5.09 -11.20 -10.85
CA GLN A 18 4.95 -10.97 -9.41
C GLN A 18 4.83 -12.31 -8.67
N ASP A 19 5.11 -12.24 -7.37
CA ASP A 19 4.93 -13.39 -6.49
C ASP A 19 3.52 -13.36 -5.87
N LYS A 20 2.58 -14.12 -6.44
CA LYS A 20 1.18 -14.20 -6.03
C LYS A 20 0.71 -15.65 -5.84
N ILE A 21 -0.36 -15.83 -5.09
CA ILE A 21 -0.92 -17.19 -4.89
C ILE A 21 -1.68 -17.69 -6.12
N VAL A 22 -2.26 -16.79 -6.92
CA VAL A 22 -2.94 -17.11 -8.18
C VAL A 22 -2.54 -16.13 -9.28
N SER A 23 -2.85 -16.47 -10.53
CA SER A 23 -2.54 -15.63 -11.69
C SER A 23 -3.33 -14.29 -11.66
N PRO A 24 -2.87 -13.29 -12.41
CA PRO A 24 -3.60 -12.04 -12.57
C PRO A 24 -5.02 -12.23 -13.12
N GLU A 25 -5.20 -13.13 -14.10
CA GLU A 25 -6.50 -13.44 -14.71
C GLU A 25 -7.45 -14.06 -13.69
N GLU A 26 -6.96 -15.00 -12.88
CA GLU A 26 -7.75 -15.60 -11.79
C GLU A 26 -8.11 -14.55 -10.74
N THR A 27 -7.19 -13.64 -10.39
CA THR A 27 -7.44 -12.54 -9.45
C THR A 27 -8.61 -11.66 -9.94
N VAL A 28 -8.56 -11.21 -11.21
CA VAL A 28 -9.63 -10.42 -11.83
C VAL A 28 -10.95 -11.19 -11.88
N GLY A 29 -10.88 -12.48 -12.26
CA GLY A 29 -12.04 -13.38 -12.30
C GLY A 29 -12.69 -13.54 -10.93
N HIS A 30 -11.90 -13.80 -9.89
CA HIS A 30 -12.36 -13.91 -8.50
C HIS A 30 -13.02 -12.61 -8.03
N PHE A 31 -12.40 -11.47 -8.28
CA PHE A 31 -12.96 -10.16 -7.93
C PHE A 31 -14.32 -9.92 -8.62
N LYS A 32 -14.37 -10.04 -9.96
CA LYS A 32 -15.62 -9.86 -10.74
C LYS A 32 -16.72 -10.83 -10.32
N ASN A 33 -16.37 -12.10 -10.00
CA ASN A 33 -17.34 -13.06 -9.49
C ASN A 33 -17.84 -12.71 -8.09
N ARG A 34 -16.97 -12.20 -7.22
CA ARG A 34 -17.37 -11.74 -5.89
C ARG A 34 -18.33 -10.56 -5.97
N LEU A 35 -18.10 -9.62 -6.89
CA LEU A 35 -19.03 -8.49 -7.10
C LEU A 35 -20.44 -8.93 -7.46
N LYS A 36 -20.61 -10.03 -8.20
CA LYS A 36 -21.94 -10.59 -8.53
C LYS A 36 -22.71 -11.06 -7.29
N THR A 37 -22.02 -11.33 -6.18
CA THR A 37 -22.65 -11.78 -4.93
C THR A 37 -23.04 -10.65 -3.99
N VAL A 38 -22.64 -9.43 -4.30
CA VAL A 38 -22.98 -8.23 -3.53
C VAL A 38 -23.90 -7.35 -4.37
N ASN A 39 -24.88 -6.73 -3.74
CA ASN A 39 -25.82 -5.83 -4.43
C ASN A 39 -25.30 -4.39 -4.39
N LEU A 40 -24.06 -4.19 -4.91
CA LEU A 40 -23.36 -2.91 -4.97
C LEU A 40 -22.72 -2.73 -6.34
N ASP A 41 -22.78 -1.52 -6.86
CA ASP A 41 -22.17 -1.08 -8.10
C ASP A 41 -20.77 -0.54 -7.80
N ILE A 42 -19.77 -1.45 -7.81
CA ILE A 42 -18.38 -1.14 -7.38
C ILE A 42 -17.46 -0.90 -8.57
N LEU A 43 -17.52 -1.76 -9.59
CA LEU A 43 -16.66 -1.69 -10.79
C LEU A 43 -17.55 -1.54 -12.03
N GLU A 44 -17.38 -0.43 -12.76
CA GLU A 44 -18.03 -0.20 -14.05
C GLU A 44 -17.29 -0.96 -15.16
N GLU A 45 -16.02 -0.66 -15.34
CA GLU A 45 -15.15 -1.30 -16.34
C GLU A 45 -13.66 -1.22 -15.99
N THR A 46 -12.82 -1.94 -16.74
CA THR A 46 -11.36 -1.78 -16.77
C THR A 46 -10.93 -1.30 -18.15
N VAL A 47 -10.03 -0.31 -18.19
CA VAL A 47 -9.61 0.34 -19.46
C VAL A 47 -8.09 0.48 -19.49
N ARG A 48 -7.46 0.00 -20.56
CA ARG A 48 -6.04 0.26 -20.82
C ARG A 48 -5.86 1.73 -21.28
N ILE A 49 -4.89 2.44 -20.68
CA ILE A 49 -4.73 3.89 -20.81
C ILE A 49 -3.31 4.36 -21.18
N ASP A 50 -2.35 3.46 -21.32
CA ASP A 50 -1.00 3.85 -21.71
C ASP A 50 -1.01 4.49 -23.11
N ASN A 51 -0.09 5.43 -23.35
CA ASN A 51 0.00 6.15 -24.61
C ASN A 51 0.72 5.39 -25.74
N GLY A 52 1.12 4.15 -25.48
CA GLY A 52 1.81 3.29 -26.44
C GLY A 52 3.30 3.60 -26.69
N ARG A 53 3.83 4.72 -26.20
CA ARG A 53 5.24 5.10 -26.44
C ARG A 53 6.23 4.06 -25.87
N LEU A 54 5.96 3.58 -24.66
CA LEU A 54 6.77 2.55 -24.00
C LEU A 54 6.19 1.15 -24.16
N ASP A 55 4.91 1.05 -24.56
CA ASP A 55 4.15 -0.19 -24.56
C ASP A 55 4.28 -0.93 -23.20
N ILE A 56 4.26 -0.17 -22.11
CA ILE A 56 4.17 -0.68 -20.75
C ILE A 56 2.72 -0.50 -20.33
N PRO A 57 1.99 -1.59 -20.04
CA PRO A 57 0.56 -1.51 -19.82
C PRO A 57 0.22 -0.77 -18.52
N VAL A 58 -0.73 0.13 -18.62
CA VAL A 58 -1.37 0.81 -17.49
C VAL A 58 -2.88 0.72 -17.67
N TYR A 59 -3.58 0.37 -16.60
CA TYR A 59 -5.03 0.25 -16.60
C TYR A 59 -5.67 1.20 -15.59
N PHE A 60 -6.88 1.66 -15.91
CA PHE A 60 -7.83 2.14 -14.91
C PHE A 60 -8.87 1.07 -14.60
N SER A 61 -9.24 0.95 -13.33
CA SER A 61 -10.57 0.46 -12.93
C SER A 61 -11.47 1.68 -12.73
N VAL A 62 -12.57 1.73 -13.46
CA VAL A 62 -13.56 2.80 -13.36
C VAL A 62 -14.54 2.43 -12.25
N CYS A 63 -14.71 3.32 -11.28
CA CYS A 63 -15.62 3.10 -10.15
C CYS A 63 -17.07 3.12 -10.61
N GLY A 64 -17.82 2.10 -10.24
CA GLY A 64 -19.28 2.16 -10.26
C GLY A 64 -19.81 3.21 -9.26
N ARG A 65 -21.10 3.44 -9.30
CA ARG A 65 -21.77 4.50 -8.51
C ARG A 65 -21.47 4.38 -7.00
N ASP A 66 -21.61 3.18 -6.44
CA ASP A 66 -21.45 2.99 -4.99
C ASP A 66 -19.99 3.13 -4.56
N ALA A 67 -19.04 2.70 -5.40
CA ALA A 67 -17.62 2.93 -5.15
C ALA A 67 -17.25 4.41 -5.25
N LEU A 68 -17.79 5.13 -6.24
CA LEU A 68 -17.57 6.56 -6.40
C LEU A 68 -18.05 7.35 -5.17
N GLU A 69 -19.22 7.01 -4.63
CA GLU A 69 -19.76 7.63 -3.41
C GLU A 69 -18.86 7.38 -2.18
N ILE A 70 -18.32 6.18 -2.07
CA ILE A 70 -17.47 5.79 -0.93
C ILE A 70 -16.06 6.37 -1.06
N ILE A 71 -15.42 6.23 -2.21
CA ILE A 71 -14.00 6.60 -2.42
C ILE A 71 -13.85 8.09 -2.71
N GLY A 72 -14.80 8.68 -3.45
CA GLY A 72 -14.73 10.08 -3.88
C GLY A 72 -13.92 10.32 -5.15
N THR A 73 -13.25 9.29 -5.71
CA THR A 73 -12.51 9.36 -6.98
C THR A 73 -13.09 8.38 -8.00
N LYS A 74 -13.14 8.80 -9.28
CA LYS A 74 -13.79 8.03 -10.35
C LYS A 74 -12.97 6.82 -10.80
N LYS A 75 -11.65 6.83 -10.58
CA LYS A 75 -10.74 5.84 -11.16
C LYS A 75 -9.65 5.44 -10.17
N GLN A 76 -9.25 4.16 -10.22
CA GLN A 76 -8.02 3.68 -9.58
C GLN A 76 -7.07 3.17 -10.68
N MET A 77 -5.77 3.23 -10.44
CA MET A 77 -4.76 2.95 -11.46
C MET A 77 -3.99 1.66 -11.13
N GLY A 78 -3.83 0.80 -12.12
CA GLY A 78 -2.99 -0.38 -12.01
C GLY A 78 -1.82 -0.34 -13.00
N LYS A 79 -0.69 -0.84 -12.55
CA LYS A 79 0.55 -0.97 -13.31
C LYS A 79 1.06 -2.41 -13.21
N GLY A 80 1.79 -2.86 -14.23
CA GLY A 80 2.39 -4.17 -14.23
C GLY A 80 3.24 -4.43 -15.47
N GLY A 81 3.98 -5.54 -15.46
CA GLY A 81 4.80 -5.97 -16.59
C GLY A 81 3.97 -6.50 -17.76
N THR A 82 2.76 -6.98 -17.49
CA THR A 82 1.83 -7.51 -18.49
C THR A 82 0.47 -6.82 -18.44
N PRO A 83 -0.35 -6.87 -19.51
CA PRO A 83 -1.71 -6.33 -19.49
C PRO A 83 -2.57 -6.93 -18.38
N SER A 84 -2.53 -8.24 -18.18
CA SER A 84 -3.29 -8.94 -17.15
C SER A 84 -2.89 -8.50 -15.74
N GLN A 85 -1.58 -8.35 -15.49
CA GLN A 85 -1.09 -7.86 -14.21
C GLN A 85 -1.55 -6.42 -13.94
N SER A 86 -1.48 -5.55 -14.96
CA SER A 86 -1.92 -4.16 -14.83
C SER A 86 -3.42 -4.05 -14.57
N GLU A 87 -4.24 -4.90 -15.22
CA GLU A 87 -5.68 -4.99 -14.93
C GLU A 87 -5.91 -5.49 -13.51
N ALA A 88 -5.23 -6.56 -13.08
CA ALA A 88 -5.34 -7.09 -11.73
C ALA A 88 -4.95 -6.04 -10.68
N SER A 89 -3.84 -5.30 -10.89
CA SER A 89 -3.42 -4.19 -10.03
C SER A 89 -4.52 -3.13 -9.91
N ALA A 90 -5.15 -2.73 -11.03
CA ALA A 90 -6.21 -1.70 -11.03
C ALA A 90 -7.45 -2.14 -10.26
N VAL A 91 -7.92 -3.40 -10.44
CA VAL A 91 -9.11 -3.88 -9.72
C VAL A 91 -8.82 -4.13 -8.24
N MET A 92 -7.59 -4.55 -7.89
CA MET A 92 -7.22 -4.77 -6.50
C MET A 92 -7.01 -3.45 -5.75
N GLU A 93 -6.53 -2.40 -6.41
CA GLU A 93 -6.52 -1.06 -5.82
C GLU A 93 -7.95 -0.53 -5.58
N LEU A 94 -8.88 -0.78 -6.49
CA LEU A 94 -10.29 -0.48 -6.26
C LEU A 94 -10.85 -1.24 -5.05
N ALA A 95 -10.55 -2.54 -4.93
CA ALA A 95 -10.98 -3.35 -3.79
C ALA A 95 -10.41 -2.81 -2.46
N GLU A 96 -9.15 -2.43 -2.44
CA GLU A 96 -8.46 -1.83 -1.31
C GLU A 96 -9.12 -0.51 -0.90
N ARG A 97 -9.24 0.43 -1.82
CA ARG A 97 -9.82 1.76 -1.56
C ARG A 97 -11.27 1.67 -1.11
N PHE A 98 -12.08 0.88 -1.80
CA PHE A 98 -13.47 0.67 -1.42
C PHE A 98 -13.59 0.07 -0.02
N SER A 99 -12.80 -0.96 0.31
CA SER A 99 -12.80 -1.59 1.62
C SER A 99 -12.34 -0.63 2.72
N PHE A 100 -11.25 0.09 2.50
CA PHE A 100 -10.69 1.03 3.46
C PHE A 100 -11.64 2.19 3.76
N PHE A 101 -12.17 2.85 2.73
CA PHE A 101 -13.08 3.98 2.92
C PHE A 101 -14.46 3.56 3.44
N SER A 102 -14.94 2.36 3.08
CA SER A 102 -16.15 1.77 3.68
C SER A 102 -15.96 1.52 5.17
N PHE A 103 -14.80 0.99 5.56
CA PHE A 103 -14.44 0.81 6.96
C PHE A 103 -14.41 2.16 7.71
N TRP A 104 -13.73 3.15 7.14
CA TRP A 104 -13.57 4.47 7.75
C TRP A 104 -14.91 5.21 7.91
N LYS A 105 -15.80 5.13 6.92
CA LYS A 105 -17.11 5.80 6.96
C LYS A 105 -18.11 5.14 7.92
N ASN A 106 -17.85 3.93 8.39
CA ASN A 106 -18.74 3.25 9.32
C ASN A 106 -18.38 3.56 10.78
N PRO A 107 -19.17 4.38 11.51
CA PRO A 107 -18.86 4.75 12.88
C PRO A 107 -18.84 3.57 13.84
N ALA A 108 -19.50 2.45 13.53
CA ALA A 108 -19.48 1.25 14.37
C ALA A 108 -18.09 0.59 14.46
N ASN A 109 -17.15 0.93 13.57
CA ASN A 109 -15.79 0.44 13.61
C ASN A 109 -14.89 1.18 14.62
N PHE A 110 -15.41 2.21 15.26
CA PHE A 110 -14.62 3.11 16.12
C PHE A 110 -15.26 3.34 17.48
N ARG A 111 -14.41 3.44 18.48
CA ARG A 111 -14.72 3.98 19.80
C ARG A 111 -14.14 5.38 19.89
N LEU A 112 -14.98 6.40 20.05
CA LEU A 112 -14.52 7.76 20.34
C LEU A 112 -14.22 7.87 21.84
N ASP A 113 -12.96 8.05 22.20
CA ASP A 113 -12.53 8.12 23.60
C ASP A 113 -11.17 8.81 23.71
N THR A 114 -10.75 9.13 24.95
CA THR A 114 -9.42 9.67 25.24
C THR A 114 -8.44 8.53 25.55
N TYR A 115 -7.14 8.76 25.29
CA TYR A 115 -6.11 7.79 25.65
C TYR A 115 -6.14 7.44 27.15
N LYS A 116 -6.38 8.40 28.00
CA LYS A 116 -6.48 8.20 29.46
C LYS A 116 -7.46 7.09 29.84
N ASN A 117 -8.57 6.97 29.11
CA ASN A 117 -9.59 5.96 29.39
C ASN A 117 -9.26 4.59 28.77
N VAL A 118 -8.53 4.55 27.65
CA VAL A 118 -8.27 3.31 26.89
C VAL A 118 -6.85 2.77 27.05
N LYS A 119 -5.96 3.46 27.77
CA LYS A 119 -4.53 3.13 27.86
C LYS A 119 -4.21 1.68 28.27
N GLY A 120 -5.10 1.02 29.02
CA GLY A 120 -4.95 -0.37 29.42
C GLY A 120 -5.12 -1.38 28.27
N GLU A 121 -5.83 -0.98 27.22
CA GLU A 121 -6.16 -1.78 26.03
C GLU A 121 -5.46 -1.27 24.77
N ALA A 122 -4.94 -0.03 24.80
CA ALA A 122 -4.40 0.65 23.65
C ALA A 122 -2.90 0.42 23.43
N LEU A 123 -2.45 0.74 22.22
CA LEU A 123 -1.02 0.92 21.91
C LEU A 123 -0.44 1.97 22.85
N SER A 124 0.75 1.74 23.42
CA SER A 124 1.34 2.68 24.36
C SER A 124 1.69 4.02 23.70
N PHE A 125 1.64 5.11 24.47
CA PHE A 125 1.99 6.44 23.96
C PHE A 125 3.42 6.44 23.38
N GLU A 126 4.38 5.76 24.01
CA GLU A 126 5.76 5.66 23.51
C GLU A 126 5.84 5.00 22.14
N ALA A 127 5.00 3.99 21.88
CA ALA A 127 4.94 3.36 20.56
C ALA A 127 4.26 4.27 19.53
N ILE A 128 3.23 5.03 19.92
CA ILE A 128 2.56 6.00 19.07
C ILE A 128 3.52 7.15 18.73
N ALA A 129 4.24 7.70 19.71
CA ALA A 129 5.18 8.80 19.52
C ALA A 129 6.33 8.45 18.55
N LYS A 130 6.76 7.18 18.51
CA LYS A 130 7.77 6.70 17.55
C LYS A 130 7.31 6.75 16.08
N SER A 131 6.02 6.96 15.81
CA SER A 131 5.50 7.08 14.45
C SER A 131 5.80 8.43 13.80
N VAL A 132 6.29 9.40 14.57
CA VAL A 132 6.69 10.72 14.08
C VAL A 132 8.13 11.01 14.53
N HIS A 133 8.82 11.82 13.72
CA HIS A 133 10.14 12.32 14.08
C HIS A 133 9.95 13.61 14.90
N ASP A 134 10.37 13.57 16.17
CA ASP A 134 10.29 14.71 17.09
C ASP A 134 11.65 15.05 17.65
N GLU A 135 12.10 16.27 17.44
CA GLU A 135 13.35 16.85 17.96
C GLU A 135 13.08 17.97 18.97
N SER A 136 11.82 18.22 19.33
CA SER A 136 11.46 19.34 20.19
C SER A 136 11.89 19.16 21.64
N GLY A 137 12.04 17.93 22.11
CA GLY A 137 12.25 17.59 23.51
C GLY A 137 11.00 17.77 24.40
N GLU A 138 9.84 18.07 23.82
CA GLU A 138 8.58 18.36 24.53
C GLU A 138 7.65 17.14 24.64
N LEU A 139 8.22 15.92 24.68
CA LEU A 139 7.44 14.68 24.64
C LEU A 139 6.45 14.56 25.81
N ASP A 140 6.80 15.04 27.00
CA ASP A 140 5.92 14.99 28.17
C ASP A 140 4.69 15.91 28.00
N LYS A 141 4.88 17.08 27.42
CA LYS A 141 3.79 17.99 27.09
C LYS A 141 2.89 17.44 25.97
N ALA A 142 3.51 16.83 24.95
CA ALA A 142 2.76 16.12 23.91
C ALA A 142 1.91 14.98 24.50
N ARG A 143 2.45 14.24 25.47
CA ARG A 143 1.73 13.18 26.20
C ARG A 143 0.51 13.75 26.94
N GLU A 144 0.69 14.83 27.69
CA GLU A 144 -0.41 15.47 28.46
C GLU A 144 -1.57 15.89 27.54
N ILE A 145 -1.25 16.47 26.38
CA ILE A 145 -2.25 16.83 25.37
C ILE A 145 -2.93 15.58 24.82
N PHE A 146 -2.14 14.59 24.38
CA PHE A 146 -2.63 13.36 23.76
C PHE A 146 -3.54 12.56 24.69
N GLU A 147 -3.20 12.48 25.99
CA GLU A 147 -3.99 11.74 26.98
C GLU A 147 -5.43 12.25 27.10
N ASN A 148 -5.67 13.53 26.82
CA ASN A 148 -6.97 14.18 26.95
C ASN A 148 -7.67 14.43 25.59
N LEU A 149 -6.99 14.17 24.47
CA LEU A 149 -7.55 14.37 23.14
C LEU A 149 -8.54 13.24 22.79
N PRO A 150 -9.80 13.54 22.46
CA PRO A 150 -10.73 12.53 21.98
C PRO A 150 -10.34 12.11 20.55
N LEU A 151 -10.07 10.81 20.37
CA LEU A 151 -9.68 10.18 19.10
C LEU A 151 -10.59 9.01 18.81
N LYS A 152 -10.70 8.66 17.54
CA LYS A 152 -11.29 7.39 17.11
C LYS A 152 -10.30 6.26 17.31
N TRP A 153 -10.68 5.30 18.12
CA TRP A 153 -9.91 4.08 18.37
C TRP A 153 -10.55 2.91 17.64
N THR A 154 -9.74 2.07 17.02
CA THR A 154 -10.19 0.84 16.38
C THR A 154 -9.38 -0.35 16.89
N SER A 155 -9.98 -1.56 16.86
CA SER A 155 -9.27 -2.78 17.24
C SER A 155 -8.28 -3.18 16.15
N GLY A 156 -7.05 -3.44 16.55
CA GLY A 156 -5.98 -4.00 15.73
C GLY A 156 -5.41 -5.27 16.35
N CYS A 157 -4.73 -6.06 15.52
CA CYS A 157 -4.06 -7.28 15.96
C CYS A 157 -2.56 -7.04 16.07
N ASN A 158 -2.01 -7.13 17.27
CA ASN A 158 -0.57 -7.22 17.46
C ASN A 158 -0.11 -8.67 17.21
N LEU A 159 0.35 -8.96 16.01
CA LEU A 159 0.72 -10.29 15.56
C LEU A 159 1.89 -10.87 16.37
N THR A 160 2.86 -10.04 16.75
CA THR A 160 4.02 -10.48 17.55
C THR A 160 3.63 -10.98 18.93
N LYS A 161 2.61 -10.35 19.53
CA LYS A 161 2.15 -10.68 20.90
C LYS A 161 0.85 -11.49 20.90
N ASP A 162 0.32 -11.86 19.75
CA ASP A 162 -0.98 -12.54 19.56
C ASP A 162 -2.09 -11.95 20.43
N ARG A 163 -2.26 -10.64 20.37
CA ARG A 163 -3.30 -9.96 21.15
C ARG A 163 -3.97 -8.81 20.39
N GLU A 164 -5.25 -8.59 20.66
CA GLU A 164 -5.96 -7.40 20.23
C GLU A 164 -5.49 -6.19 21.04
N ILE A 165 -5.34 -5.05 20.37
CA ILE A 165 -5.04 -3.74 20.95
C ILE A 165 -5.87 -2.66 20.29
N LEU A 166 -6.17 -1.59 21.00
CA LEU A 166 -6.76 -0.40 20.39
C LEU A 166 -5.68 0.48 19.76
N ILE A 167 -5.95 0.93 18.55
CA ILE A 167 -5.07 1.77 17.73
C ILE A 167 -5.76 3.10 17.50
N PRO A 168 -5.07 4.25 17.69
CA PRO A 168 -5.65 5.58 17.42
C PRO A 168 -5.74 5.82 15.92
N PHE A 169 -6.89 5.55 15.33
CA PHE A 169 -7.10 5.63 13.88
C PHE A 169 -6.84 7.05 13.35
N ASP A 170 -7.42 8.08 14.00
CA ASP A 170 -7.26 9.46 13.55
C ASP A 170 -5.80 9.91 13.52
N TRP A 171 -4.98 9.44 14.48
CA TRP A 171 -3.55 9.74 14.52
C TRP A 171 -2.82 9.13 13.32
N PHE A 172 -2.97 7.83 13.11
CA PHE A 172 -2.28 7.14 12.01
C PHE A 172 -2.79 7.58 10.64
N PHE A 173 -4.07 7.90 10.53
CA PHE A 173 -4.61 8.48 9.30
C PHE A 173 -4.02 9.87 9.02
N ALA A 174 -3.86 10.72 10.03
CA ALA A 174 -3.29 12.05 9.86
C ALA A 174 -1.83 12.05 9.37
N ILE A 175 -1.03 11.03 9.73
CA ILE A 175 0.39 10.97 9.36
C ILE A 175 0.69 10.09 8.15
N ASN A 176 -0.16 9.10 7.87
CA ASN A 176 0.06 8.12 6.79
C ASN A 176 -1.03 8.17 5.72
N GLU A 177 -2.13 8.89 5.96
CA GLU A 177 -3.33 8.85 5.12
C GLU A 177 -3.78 7.39 4.91
N PHE A 178 -3.67 6.89 3.70
CA PHE A 178 -4.01 5.51 3.32
C PHE A 178 -2.78 4.69 2.87
N ASN A 179 -1.56 5.04 3.32
CA ASN A 179 -0.40 4.18 3.12
C ASN A 179 -0.45 3.00 4.09
N GLY A 180 -0.21 1.80 3.56
CA GLY A 180 -0.25 0.55 4.30
C GLY A 180 -1.53 -0.28 4.20
N PRO A 181 -2.76 0.29 3.95
CA PRO A 181 -3.86 -0.51 3.44
C PRO A 181 -3.46 -1.24 2.17
N SER A 182 -3.91 -2.46 2.02
CA SER A 182 -3.53 -3.29 0.88
C SER A 182 -4.55 -4.38 0.61
N ALA A 183 -4.63 -4.81 -0.64
CA ALA A 183 -5.45 -5.93 -1.06
C ALA A 183 -4.60 -7.09 -1.54
N GLY A 184 -5.14 -8.30 -1.47
CA GLY A 184 -4.49 -9.53 -1.92
C GLY A 184 -5.52 -10.64 -2.08
N ASN A 185 -5.13 -11.74 -2.72
CA ASN A 185 -5.98 -12.91 -2.88
C ASN A 185 -6.20 -13.68 -1.56
N CYS A 186 -5.37 -13.40 -0.56
CA CYS A 186 -5.54 -13.84 0.82
C CYS A 186 -4.98 -12.78 1.79
N VAL A 187 -5.24 -12.96 3.08
CA VAL A 187 -4.80 -12.03 4.13
C VAL A 187 -3.28 -11.92 4.17
N GLU A 188 -2.57 -13.02 4.02
CA GLU A 188 -1.11 -13.09 4.06
C GLU A 188 -0.48 -12.31 2.89
N GLU A 189 -1.06 -12.43 1.69
CA GLU A 189 -0.63 -11.67 0.51
C GLU A 189 -0.87 -10.18 0.70
N ALA A 190 -2.06 -9.79 1.15
CA ALA A 190 -2.39 -8.40 1.45
C ALA A 190 -1.44 -7.82 2.51
N MET A 191 -1.21 -8.54 3.61
CA MET A 191 -0.29 -8.09 4.67
C MET A 191 1.15 -7.92 4.15
N SER A 192 1.64 -8.84 3.35
CA SER A 192 2.97 -8.73 2.72
C SER A 192 3.08 -7.46 1.88
N GLN A 193 2.07 -7.18 1.05
CA GLN A 193 1.99 -5.97 0.23
C GLN A 193 2.00 -4.70 1.09
N GLY A 194 1.16 -4.64 2.15
CA GLY A 194 1.10 -3.47 3.03
C GLY A 194 2.39 -3.22 3.81
N ILE A 195 3.07 -4.29 4.26
CA ILE A 195 4.38 -4.17 4.91
C ILE A 195 5.44 -3.63 3.92
N CYS A 196 5.47 -4.16 2.69
CA CYS A 196 6.40 -3.68 1.66
C CYS A 196 6.17 -2.19 1.35
N GLU A 197 4.91 -1.77 1.22
CA GLU A 197 4.59 -0.35 1.00
C GLU A 197 5.05 0.53 2.16
N LEU A 198 4.79 0.13 3.41
CA LEU A 198 5.25 0.90 4.57
C LEU A 198 6.77 1.04 4.62
N VAL A 199 7.52 -0.02 4.28
CA VAL A 199 8.98 0.02 4.22
C VAL A 199 9.44 0.93 3.07
N GLU A 200 8.85 0.80 1.88
CA GLU A 200 9.12 1.67 0.73
C GLU A 200 8.94 3.15 1.08
N ARG A 201 7.80 3.50 1.68
CA ARG A 201 7.49 4.88 2.11
C ARG A 201 8.45 5.38 3.18
N HIS A 202 8.78 4.53 4.15
CA HIS A 202 9.71 4.85 5.23
C HIS A 202 11.12 5.15 4.69
N THR A 203 11.68 4.25 3.90
CA THR A 203 13.05 4.41 3.36
C THR A 203 13.13 5.60 2.40
N SER A 204 12.16 5.75 1.50
CA SER A 204 12.08 6.89 0.58
C SER A 204 11.99 8.23 1.33
N SER A 205 11.20 8.28 2.40
CA SER A 205 11.08 9.48 3.24
C SER A 205 12.40 9.86 3.93
N ILE A 206 13.11 8.88 4.51
CA ILE A 206 14.42 9.11 5.14
C ILE A 206 15.43 9.62 4.11
N ILE A 207 15.56 8.93 2.97
CA ILE A 207 16.50 9.29 1.91
C ILE A 207 16.24 10.71 1.40
N SER A 208 14.98 11.06 1.16
CA SER A 208 14.61 12.39 0.66
C SER A 208 14.83 13.49 1.70
N ARG A 209 14.52 13.24 2.97
CA ARG A 209 14.63 14.23 4.05
C ARG A 209 16.08 14.49 4.41
N GLU A 210 16.85 13.43 4.60
CA GLU A 210 18.25 13.51 5.04
C GLU A 210 19.22 13.64 3.87
N LYS A 211 18.73 13.61 2.62
CA LYS A 211 19.52 13.70 1.38
C LYS A 211 20.68 12.69 1.35
N ILE A 212 20.35 11.45 1.74
CA ILE A 212 21.33 10.36 1.79
C ILE A 212 21.74 9.97 0.38
N ASN A 213 23.05 9.87 0.16
CA ASN A 213 23.58 9.27 -1.06
C ASN A 213 23.41 7.74 -0.97
N VAL A 214 22.64 7.18 -1.89
CA VAL A 214 22.38 5.75 -1.97
C VAL A 214 23.14 5.10 -3.13
N PRO A 215 23.51 3.81 -3.04
CA PRO A 215 24.21 3.11 -4.11
C PRO A 215 23.38 3.07 -5.40
N ALA A 216 24.01 3.33 -6.52
CA ALA A 216 23.41 3.10 -7.83
C ALA A 216 23.37 1.59 -8.14
N ILE A 217 22.29 1.16 -8.77
CA ILE A 217 22.15 -0.21 -9.29
C ILE A 217 22.55 -0.20 -10.77
N ASP A 218 23.50 -1.04 -11.13
CA ASP A 218 23.90 -1.23 -12.52
C ASP A 218 22.83 -2.07 -13.24
N LEU A 219 22.06 -1.41 -14.11
CA LEU A 219 20.97 -2.04 -14.86
C LEU A 219 21.44 -3.12 -15.85
N ASP A 220 22.72 -3.09 -16.27
CA ASP A 220 23.28 -4.11 -17.16
C ASP A 220 23.51 -5.46 -16.42
N THR A 221 23.51 -5.44 -15.08
CA THR A 221 23.62 -6.65 -14.25
C THR A 221 22.29 -7.38 -14.01
N VAL A 222 21.16 -6.78 -14.42
CA VAL A 222 19.83 -7.37 -14.24
C VAL A 222 19.71 -8.65 -15.05
N THR A 223 19.34 -9.75 -14.40
CA THR A 223 19.20 -11.08 -15.04
C THR A 223 17.75 -11.48 -15.34
N ASP A 224 16.79 -10.91 -14.62
CA ASP A 224 15.36 -11.18 -14.84
C ASP A 224 14.93 -10.74 -16.24
N ALA A 225 14.29 -11.65 -16.98
CA ALA A 225 13.97 -11.48 -18.39
C ALA A 225 12.95 -10.35 -18.62
N LEU A 226 11.91 -10.28 -17.79
CA LEU A 226 10.86 -9.26 -17.90
C LEU A 226 11.41 -7.88 -17.55
N THR A 227 12.19 -7.78 -16.48
CA THR A 227 12.81 -6.51 -16.06
C THR A 227 13.77 -6.00 -17.15
N ARG A 228 14.56 -6.88 -17.78
CA ARG A 228 15.42 -6.51 -18.92
C ARG A 228 14.63 -6.02 -20.12
N GLU A 229 13.50 -6.65 -20.43
CA GLU A 229 12.62 -6.20 -21.49
C GLU A 229 12.10 -4.79 -21.21
N LEU A 230 11.60 -4.53 -19.99
CA LEU A 230 11.12 -3.22 -19.57
C LEU A 230 12.23 -2.14 -19.65
N ILE A 231 13.44 -2.42 -19.15
CA ILE A 231 14.61 -1.53 -19.30
C ILE A 231 14.88 -1.24 -20.78
N GLY A 232 14.82 -2.25 -21.63
CA GLY A 232 15.00 -2.14 -23.09
C GLY A 232 13.97 -1.20 -23.73
N LYS A 233 12.72 -1.21 -23.28
CA LYS A 233 11.67 -0.29 -23.76
C LYS A 233 12.02 1.18 -23.49
N TYR A 234 12.52 1.52 -22.30
CA TYR A 234 13.01 2.86 -21.99
C TYR A 234 14.18 3.27 -22.88
N LYS A 235 15.19 2.40 -22.99
CA LYS A 235 16.36 2.63 -23.83
C LYS A 235 16.00 2.87 -25.30
N ASN A 236 15.10 2.04 -25.86
CA ASN A 236 14.64 2.18 -27.23
C ASN A 236 13.83 3.45 -27.48
N ALA A 237 13.12 3.95 -26.45
CA ALA A 237 12.40 5.23 -26.50
C ALA A 237 13.29 6.46 -26.28
N GLY A 238 14.62 6.27 -26.09
CA GLY A 238 15.56 7.35 -25.81
C GLY A 238 15.46 7.94 -24.39
N ILE A 239 14.79 7.23 -23.48
CA ILE A 239 14.62 7.65 -22.08
C ILE A 239 15.72 7.01 -21.25
N GLN A 240 16.41 7.84 -20.46
CA GLN A 240 17.42 7.37 -19.51
C GLN A 240 16.74 6.87 -18.23
N LEU A 241 17.08 5.64 -17.83
CA LEU A 241 16.57 5.04 -16.59
C LEU A 241 17.72 4.90 -15.59
N PHE A 242 17.50 5.34 -14.38
CA PHE A 242 18.41 5.21 -13.24
C PHE A 242 17.73 4.43 -12.14
N ALA A 243 18.44 3.51 -11.50
CA ALA A 243 17.95 2.79 -10.33
C ALA A 243 18.95 2.91 -9.18
N SER A 244 18.45 2.95 -7.98
CA SER A 244 19.22 3.07 -6.76
C SER A 244 18.70 2.16 -5.66
N ASP A 245 19.58 1.66 -4.81
CA ASP A 245 19.21 0.83 -3.67
C ASP A 245 18.71 1.71 -2.51
N PHE A 246 17.42 1.62 -2.24
CA PHE A 246 16.73 2.34 -1.16
C PHE A 246 16.52 1.47 0.08
N SER A 247 17.09 0.26 0.14
CA SER A 247 16.80 -0.71 1.20
C SER A 247 17.23 -0.23 2.59
N LEU A 248 18.25 0.63 2.69
CA LEU A 248 18.84 1.03 3.96
C LEU A 248 19.15 -0.21 4.83
N ASN A 249 18.84 -0.14 6.12
CA ASN A 249 19.05 -1.25 7.07
C ASN A 249 17.75 -1.99 7.44
N THR A 250 16.73 -1.94 6.60
CA THR A 250 15.42 -2.54 6.91
C THR A 250 15.39 -4.06 6.75
N GLY A 251 16.33 -4.63 5.99
CA GLY A 251 16.30 -6.05 5.61
C GLY A 251 15.24 -6.40 4.55
N ILE A 252 14.47 -5.41 4.06
CA ILE A 252 13.50 -5.56 2.98
C ILE A 252 14.00 -4.74 1.79
N PRO A 253 14.26 -5.37 0.63
CA PRO A 253 14.73 -4.66 -0.56
C PRO A 253 13.74 -3.60 -1.01
N SER A 254 14.26 -2.39 -1.26
CA SER A 254 13.51 -1.27 -1.84
C SER A 254 14.35 -0.64 -2.94
N VAL A 255 13.74 -0.26 -4.04
CA VAL A 255 14.42 0.31 -5.20
C VAL A 255 13.79 1.65 -5.56
N GLY A 256 14.63 2.69 -5.64
CA GLY A 256 14.26 3.96 -6.22
C GLY A 256 14.54 3.95 -7.72
N ALA A 257 13.60 4.39 -8.56
CA ALA A 257 13.78 4.50 -9.99
C ALA A 257 13.47 5.93 -10.47
N LEU A 258 14.32 6.44 -11.38
CA LEU A 258 14.14 7.72 -12.04
C LEU A 258 14.22 7.53 -13.54
N ALA A 259 13.20 7.97 -14.27
CA ALA A 259 13.20 8.05 -15.72
C ALA A 259 13.38 9.51 -16.15
N TYR A 260 14.36 9.77 -17.01
CA TYR A 260 14.65 11.10 -17.55
C TYR A 260 14.54 11.08 -19.08
N ASP A 261 13.65 11.89 -19.59
CA ASP A 261 13.48 12.08 -21.03
C ASP A 261 14.17 13.38 -21.49
N PRO A 262 15.33 13.29 -22.15
CA PRO A 262 16.08 14.47 -22.57
C PRO A 262 15.37 15.31 -23.65
N THR A 263 14.30 14.83 -24.25
CA THR A 263 13.55 15.53 -25.30
C THR A 263 12.43 16.42 -24.75
N THR A 264 12.06 16.25 -23.48
CA THR A 264 10.95 16.97 -22.84
C THR A 264 11.37 17.91 -21.70
N PHE A 265 12.69 17.99 -21.41
CA PHE A 265 13.27 18.87 -20.40
C PHE A 265 14.30 19.81 -21.01
#